data_91386c29a9a9e139d3a72c0ddee215ae
#
_entry.id   91386c29a9a9e139d3a72c0ddee215ae
#
_cell.length_a   1.000
_cell.length_b   1.000
_cell.length_c   1.000
_cell.angle_alpha   90.00
_cell.angle_beta   90.00
_cell.angle_gamma   90.00
#
_symmetry.space_group_name_H-M   'P 1'
#
loop_
_entity.id
_entity.type
_entity.pdbx_description
1 polymer ?
#
loop_
_entity_poly.entity_id
_entity_poly.type
_entity_poly.pdbx_seq_one_letter_code
_entity_poly.pdbx_strand_id
1 'polypeptide(L)'
;MDILGAAAVSIQVVLLVSVDRLKMKLHGVEELDAWAAVAILIREEVGDYETLLVKRAEVTADPWSGDMAFPGGKKSSEDITLRDTVAREVQEETGINLASLTYIGSLPLTFSSLRPKRDVLPLVYLYDGRPEIRLNPELTAYRWVHFKELRESRTTAVVKGWEGPVFKLGEDVVWGLTYRMLDTLLDLLGETTPKL
;
A
#
# COMPACT_ATOMS: atom_id res chain seq x y z
N MET A 1 3.03 -13.24 -37.61
CA MET A 1 3.46 -12.81 -36.28
C MET A 1 2.39 -11.84 -35.81
N ASP A 2 1.63 -12.24 -34.83
CA ASP A 2 0.36 -11.60 -34.47
C ASP A 2 0.62 -10.27 -33.72
N ILE A 3 -0.02 -9.19 -34.15
CA ILE A 3 0.17 -7.84 -33.58
C ILE A 3 -0.21 -7.84 -32.07
N LEU A 4 -1.16 -8.66 -31.67
CA LEU A 4 -1.56 -8.88 -30.27
C LEU A 4 -0.45 -9.53 -29.44
N GLY A 5 0.30 -10.49 -30.01
CA GLY A 5 1.42 -11.12 -29.31
C GLY A 5 2.61 -10.19 -29.08
N ALA A 6 2.90 -9.31 -30.05
CA ALA A 6 4.00 -8.34 -29.93
C ALA A 6 3.68 -7.24 -28.90
N ALA A 7 2.42 -6.79 -28.82
CA ALA A 7 1.97 -5.81 -27.84
C ALA A 7 2.01 -6.38 -26.41
N ALA A 8 1.57 -7.63 -26.21
CA ALA A 8 1.60 -8.29 -24.92
C ALA A 8 3.05 -8.48 -24.40
N VAL A 9 3.98 -8.91 -25.25
CA VAL A 9 5.41 -9.04 -24.90
C VAL A 9 6.03 -7.69 -24.57
N SER A 10 5.69 -6.63 -25.31
CA SER A 10 6.20 -5.28 -25.02
C SER A 10 5.70 -4.74 -23.68
N ILE A 11 4.44 -4.95 -23.33
CA ILE A 11 3.84 -4.56 -22.05
C ILE A 11 4.51 -5.32 -20.92
N GLN A 12 4.68 -6.63 -21.04
CA GLN A 12 5.32 -7.48 -20.01
C GLN A 12 6.78 -7.04 -19.74
N VAL A 13 7.54 -6.69 -20.77
CA VAL A 13 8.91 -6.20 -20.62
C VAL A 13 8.94 -4.85 -19.89
N VAL A 14 8.02 -3.94 -20.19
CA VAL A 14 7.94 -2.64 -19.52
C VAL A 14 7.58 -2.79 -18.04
N LEU A 15 6.65 -3.68 -17.71
CA LEU A 15 6.23 -3.97 -16.33
C LEU A 15 7.36 -4.62 -15.51
N LEU A 16 8.04 -5.63 -16.06
CA LEU A 16 9.22 -6.25 -15.42
C LEU A 16 10.31 -5.22 -15.10
N VAL A 17 10.59 -4.29 -16.03
CA VAL A 17 11.55 -3.21 -15.80
C VAL A 17 11.11 -2.29 -14.66
N SER A 18 9.80 -2.06 -14.48
CA SER A 18 9.26 -1.22 -13.40
C SER A 18 9.43 -1.87 -12.02
N VAL A 19 9.14 -3.17 -11.87
CA VAL A 19 9.32 -3.90 -10.60
C VAL A 19 10.80 -4.06 -10.24
N ASP A 20 11.67 -4.41 -11.18
CA ASP A 20 13.10 -4.51 -10.92
C ASP A 20 13.70 -3.15 -10.56
N ARG A 21 13.23 -2.07 -11.19
CA ARG A 21 13.60 -0.70 -10.83
C ARG A 21 13.12 -0.35 -9.43
N LEU A 22 11.92 -0.78 -9.03
CA LEU A 22 11.40 -0.61 -7.67
C LEU A 22 12.28 -1.35 -6.66
N LYS A 23 12.59 -2.62 -6.88
CA LYS A 23 13.48 -3.42 -6.01
C LYS A 23 14.83 -2.74 -5.76
N MET A 24 15.43 -2.13 -6.77
CA MET A 24 16.70 -1.41 -6.62
C MET A 24 16.62 -0.13 -5.77
N LYS A 25 15.43 0.43 -5.59
CA LYS A 25 15.20 1.67 -4.84
C LYS A 25 14.64 1.44 -3.43
N LEU A 26 14.21 0.22 -3.14
CA LEU A 26 13.69 -0.15 -1.83
C LEU A 26 14.83 -0.43 -0.86
N HIS A 27 14.57 -0.21 0.42
CA HIS A 27 15.53 -0.44 1.49
C HIS A 27 15.34 -1.83 2.13
N GLY A 28 16.42 -2.40 2.69
CA GLY A 28 16.33 -3.56 3.57
C GLY A 28 15.80 -3.15 4.96
N VAL A 29 15.15 -4.07 5.66
CA VAL A 29 14.43 -3.82 6.94
C VAL A 29 15.24 -4.24 8.17
N GLU A 30 16.37 -4.90 8.02
CA GLU A 30 16.98 -5.75 9.05
C GLU A 30 17.33 -5.02 10.38
N GLU A 31 17.36 -3.67 10.40
CA GLU A 31 17.73 -2.88 11.56
C GLU A 31 16.73 -1.76 11.92
N LEU A 32 15.60 -1.67 11.22
CA LEU A 32 14.63 -0.60 11.50
C LEU A 32 13.64 -1.04 12.57
N ASP A 33 13.49 -0.22 13.58
CA ASP A 33 12.40 -0.31 14.55
C ASP A 33 11.39 0.81 14.27
N ALA A 34 10.10 0.50 14.41
CA ALA A 34 9.01 1.46 14.24
C ALA A 34 7.83 1.08 15.12
N TRP A 35 6.97 2.06 15.39
CA TRP A 35 5.76 1.84 16.17
C TRP A 35 4.78 0.85 15.53
N ALA A 36 4.72 0.83 14.17
CA ALA A 36 3.85 -0.04 13.38
C ALA A 36 4.49 -0.40 12.05
N ALA A 37 3.93 -1.43 11.39
CA ALA A 37 4.25 -1.80 10.03
C ALA A 37 2.98 -2.09 9.22
N VAL A 38 3.03 -1.78 7.92
CA VAL A 38 1.93 -2.07 6.97
C VAL A 38 2.45 -2.79 5.74
N ALA A 39 1.61 -3.58 5.10
CA ALA A 39 1.94 -4.28 3.87
C ALA A 39 1.41 -3.52 2.64
N ILE A 40 2.28 -3.18 1.73
CA ILE A 40 1.94 -2.74 0.39
C ILE A 40 1.97 -3.98 -0.51
N LEU A 41 0.81 -4.54 -0.80
CA LEU A 41 0.69 -5.69 -1.70
C LEU A 41 0.53 -5.18 -3.12
N ILE A 42 1.46 -5.55 -3.99
CA ILE A 42 1.44 -5.17 -5.41
C ILE A 42 1.22 -6.43 -6.23
N ARG A 43 0.28 -6.39 -7.15
CA ARG A 43 0.11 -7.43 -8.16
C ARG A 43 0.06 -6.84 -9.56
N GLU A 44 0.47 -7.64 -10.53
CA GLU A 44 0.33 -7.31 -11.94
C GLU A 44 -1.10 -7.60 -12.39
N GLU A 45 -1.70 -6.63 -13.08
CA GLU A 45 -2.98 -6.80 -13.79
C GLU A 45 -2.81 -6.19 -15.19
N VAL A 46 -3.51 -6.72 -16.18
CA VAL A 46 -3.30 -6.47 -17.63
C VAL A 46 -2.85 -5.03 -17.95
N GLY A 47 -1.55 -4.86 -18.15
CA GLY A 47 -0.96 -3.57 -18.58
C GLY A 47 -0.71 -2.54 -17.47
N ASP A 48 -0.97 -2.87 -16.20
CA ASP A 48 -0.75 -1.98 -15.05
C ASP A 48 -0.42 -2.80 -13.79
N TYR A 49 -0.19 -2.13 -12.70
CA TYR A 49 -0.14 -2.69 -11.35
C TYR A 49 -1.32 -2.21 -10.54
N GLU A 50 -1.68 -2.99 -9.55
CA GLU A 50 -2.64 -2.58 -8.53
C GLU A 50 -2.13 -2.91 -7.14
N THR A 51 -2.64 -2.19 -6.15
CA THR A 51 -2.33 -2.42 -4.74
C THR A 51 -3.60 -2.60 -3.93
N LEU A 52 -3.51 -3.42 -2.87
CA LEU A 52 -4.61 -3.65 -1.95
C LEU A 52 -4.71 -2.51 -0.93
N LEU A 53 -5.89 -1.92 -0.85
CA LEU A 53 -6.31 -1.05 0.25
C LEU A 53 -7.49 -1.68 0.98
N VAL A 54 -7.56 -1.45 2.29
CA VAL A 54 -8.65 -1.87 3.17
C VAL A 54 -9.34 -0.66 3.77
N LYS A 55 -10.64 -0.77 4.04
CA LYS A 55 -11.43 0.28 4.70
C LYS A 55 -11.64 -0.09 6.16
N ARG A 56 -11.17 0.74 7.07
CA ARG A 56 -11.35 0.55 8.51
C ARG A 56 -12.82 0.71 8.91
N ALA A 57 -13.25 -0.08 9.88
CA ALA A 57 -14.58 0.08 10.47
C ALA A 57 -14.71 1.45 11.17
N GLU A 58 -15.93 1.96 11.25
CA GLU A 58 -16.21 3.16 12.00
C GLU A 58 -16.29 2.86 13.50
N VAL A 59 -15.30 3.36 14.23
CA VAL A 59 -15.18 3.20 15.68
C VAL A 59 -15.08 4.55 16.34
N THR A 60 -15.94 4.81 17.34
CA THR A 60 -15.93 6.06 18.11
C THR A 60 -14.57 6.25 18.81
N ALA A 61 -14.00 7.43 18.69
CA ALA A 61 -12.70 7.83 19.25
C ALA A 61 -11.44 7.22 18.56
N ASP A 62 -11.57 6.44 17.49
CA ASP A 62 -10.45 6.10 16.65
C ASP A 62 -10.21 7.21 15.58
N PRO A 63 -9.08 7.90 15.61
CA PRO A 63 -8.81 8.99 14.65
C PRO A 63 -8.68 8.49 13.20
N TRP A 64 -8.45 7.18 12.99
CA TRP A 64 -8.37 6.54 11.67
C TRP A 64 -9.65 5.80 11.27
N SER A 65 -10.73 5.99 12.05
CA SER A 65 -12.06 5.40 11.80
C SER A 65 -12.55 5.69 10.38
N GLY A 66 -12.96 4.66 9.65
CA GLY A 66 -13.48 4.78 8.28
C GLY A 66 -12.44 5.10 7.19
N ASP A 67 -11.16 5.24 7.54
CA ASP A 67 -10.12 5.59 6.57
C ASP A 67 -9.74 4.39 5.67
N MET A 68 -9.36 4.71 4.43
CA MET A 68 -8.69 3.77 3.54
C MET A 68 -7.21 3.65 3.93
N ALA A 69 -6.73 2.43 4.13
CA ALA A 69 -5.39 2.16 4.63
C ALA A 69 -4.75 0.94 3.94
N PHE A 70 -3.44 0.78 4.09
CA PHE A 70 -2.80 -0.51 3.88
C PHE A 70 -3.09 -1.43 5.08
N PRO A 71 -3.25 -2.75 4.87
CA PRO A 71 -3.37 -3.70 5.96
C PRO A 71 -2.08 -3.76 6.78
N GLY A 72 -2.21 -3.91 8.08
CA GLY A 72 -1.11 -3.92 9.03
C GLY A 72 -1.44 -3.18 10.31
N GLY A 73 -0.51 -3.16 11.27
CA GLY A 73 -0.81 -2.61 12.58
C GLY A 73 0.40 -2.35 13.45
N LYS A 74 0.12 -2.17 14.74
CA LYS A 74 1.10 -1.84 15.77
C LYS A 74 1.97 -3.03 16.12
N LYS A 75 3.27 -2.81 16.32
CA LYS A 75 4.19 -3.81 16.84
C LYS A 75 3.75 -4.28 18.23
N SER A 76 3.54 -5.56 18.37
CA SER A 76 3.29 -6.23 19.65
C SER A 76 4.60 -6.54 20.37
N SER A 77 4.54 -6.76 21.69
CA SER A 77 5.71 -7.25 22.45
C SER A 77 6.15 -8.67 22.07
N GLU A 78 5.30 -9.42 21.40
CA GLU A 78 5.58 -10.78 20.92
C GLU A 78 6.25 -10.77 19.53
N ASP A 79 6.13 -9.69 18.80
CA ASP A 79 6.73 -9.55 17.47
C ASP A 79 8.24 -9.29 17.60
N ILE A 80 9.07 -10.17 17.06
CA ILE A 80 10.53 -10.01 17.07
C ILE A 80 10.94 -8.92 16.10
N THR A 81 10.39 -8.95 14.88
CA THR A 81 10.67 -8.01 13.80
C THR A 81 9.39 -7.30 13.32
N LEU A 82 9.55 -6.21 12.57
CA LEU A 82 8.42 -5.56 11.89
C LEU A 82 7.81 -6.43 10.78
N ARG A 83 8.56 -7.42 10.27
CA ARG A 83 8.02 -8.41 9.34
C ARG A 83 7.08 -9.39 10.05
N ASP A 84 7.37 -9.74 11.30
CA ASP A 84 6.46 -10.57 12.11
C ASP A 84 5.18 -9.79 12.40
N THR A 85 5.31 -8.51 12.77
CA THR A 85 4.16 -7.61 12.98
C THR A 85 3.24 -7.60 11.77
N VAL A 86 3.79 -7.28 10.59
CA VAL A 86 2.95 -7.14 9.40
C VAL A 86 2.38 -8.48 8.94
N ALA A 87 3.12 -9.58 9.12
CA ALA A 87 2.64 -10.92 8.76
C ALA A 87 1.45 -11.32 9.65
N ARG A 88 1.53 -11.08 10.96
CA ARG A 88 0.45 -11.34 11.90
C ARG A 88 -0.78 -10.49 11.59
N GLU A 89 -0.62 -9.16 11.50
CA GLU A 89 -1.71 -8.21 11.27
C GLU A 89 -2.44 -8.47 9.94
N VAL A 90 -1.69 -8.65 8.84
CA VAL A 90 -2.29 -8.94 7.52
C VAL A 90 -3.04 -10.26 7.52
N GLN A 91 -2.52 -11.28 8.19
CA GLN A 91 -3.20 -12.57 8.34
C GLN A 91 -4.49 -12.42 9.15
N GLU A 92 -4.48 -11.67 10.25
CA GLU A 92 -5.64 -11.42 11.11
C GLU A 92 -6.71 -10.58 10.40
N GLU A 93 -6.30 -9.53 9.69
CA GLU A 93 -7.18 -8.57 9.03
C GLU A 93 -7.79 -9.08 7.73
N THR A 94 -7.02 -9.84 6.94
CA THR A 94 -7.40 -10.17 5.54
C THR A 94 -7.36 -11.65 5.22
N GLY A 95 -6.80 -12.49 6.08
CA GLY A 95 -6.56 -13.91 5.82
C GLY A 95 -5.39 -14.18 4.86
N ILE A 96 -4.67 -13.15 4.39
CA ILE A 96 -3.53 -13.31 3.47
C ILE A 96 -2.29 -13.74 4.25
N ASN A 97 -1.68 -14.86 3.84
CA ASN A 97 -0.40 -15.31 4.39
C ASN A 97 0.78 -14.68 3.63
N LEU A 98 1.45 -13.69 4.23
CA LEU A 98 2.59 -13.00 3.62
C LEU A 98 3.81 -13.91 3.40
N ALA A 99 3.93 -15.04 4.10
CA ALA A 99 5.02 -15.99 3.88
C ALA A 99 4.97 -16.65 2.49
N SER A 100 3.81 -16.65 1.83
CA SER A 100 3.65 -17.15 0.45
C SER A 100 3.96 -16.09 -0.62
N LEU A 101 4.24 -14.85 -0.23
CA LEU A 101 4.48 -13.73 -1.13
C LEU A 101 5.98 -13.39 -1.24
N THR A 102 6.35 -12.75 -2.32
CA THR A 102 7.72 -12.27 -2.51
C THR A 102 7.90 -10.91 -1.86
N TYR A 103 8.63 -10.86 -0.73
CA TYR A 103 9.08 -9.60 -0.15
C TYR A 103 10.14 -8.94 -1.06
N ILE A 104 9.98 -7.66 -1.37
CA ILE A 104 10.89 -6.92 -2.25
C ILE A 104 11.59 -5.72 -1.61
N GLY A 105 11.28 -5.41 -0.36
CA GLY A 105 11.91 -4.32 0.39
C GLY A 105 10.91 -3.42 1.10
N SER A 106 11.37 -2.29 1.60
CA SER A 106 10.54 -1.30 2.30
C SER A 106 10.64 0.09 1.68
N LEU A 107 9.58 0.87 1.81
CA LEU A 107 9.64 2.32 1.62
C LEU A 107 10.29 2.98 2.85
N PRO A 108 10.72 4.26 2.73
CA PRO A 108 11.15 5.05 3.88
C PRO A 108 10.07 5.12 4.97
N LEU A 109 10.51 5.22 6.23
CA LEU A 109 9.62 5.45 7.37
C LEU A 109 8.71 6.64 7.11
N THR A 110 7.41 6.43 7.34
CA THR A 110 6.38 7.47 7.21
C THR A 110 5.84 7.79 8.59
N PHE A 111 5.70 9.08 8.92
CA PHE A 111 5.34 9.52 10.26
C PHE A 111 3.91 10.05 10.32
N SER A 112 3.15 9.67 11.36
CA SER A 112 1.82 10.24 11.58
C SER A 112 1.89 11.73 11.90
N SER A 113 0.84 12.47 11.52
CA SER A 113 0.66 13.88 11.92
C SER A 113 0.13 14.01 13.35
N LEU A 114 -0.31 12.91 13.95
CA LEU A 114 -0.86 12.86 15.31
C LEU A 114 0.25 13.02 16.37
N ARG A 115 -0.14 13.40 17.57
CA ARG A 115 0.73 13.45 18.74
C ARG A 115 0.30 12.38 19.75
N PRO A 116 1.21 11.53 20.27
CA PRO A 116 2.64 11.48 19.91
C PRO A 116 2.86 11.06 18.46
N LYS A 117 3.93 11.57 17.85
CA LYS A 117 4.35 11.19 16.51
C LYS A 117 4.65 9.69 16.47
N ARG A 118 4.04 8.99 15.52
CA ARG A 118 4.21 7.54 15.34
C ARG A 118 4.81 7.28 13.98
N ASP A 119 5.80 6.45 13.94
CA ASP A 119 6.45 5.99 12.73
C ASP A 119 5.84 4.67 12.27
N VAL A 120 5.68 4.55 10.97
CA VAL A 120 5.11 3.37 10.32
C VAL A 120 6.05 2.97 9.19
N LEU A 121 6.44 1.70 9.17
CA LEU A 121 7.28 1.12 8.13
C LEU A 121 6.41 0.42 7.07
N PRO A 122 6.41 0.90 5.81
CA PRO A 122 5.73 0.20 4.72
C PRO A 122 6.62 -0.87 4.12
N LEU A 123 6.17 -2.12 4.17
CA LEU A 123 6.85 -3.30 3.61
C LEU A 123 6.16 -3.69 2.30
N VAL A 124 6.94 -3.88 1.25
CA VAL A 124 6.43 -4.11 -0.10
C VAL A 124 6.56 -5.59 -0.47
N TYR A 125 5.44 -6.16 -0.91
CA TYR A 125 5.33 -7.55 -1.34
C TYR A 125 4.74 -7.63 -2.73
N LEU A 126 5.28 -8.53 -3.55
CA LEU A 126 4.65 -8.92 -4.80
C LEU A 126 3.67 -10.06 -4.54
N TYR A 127 2.48 -9.89 -5.05
CA TYR A 127 1.43 -10.88 -4.99
C TYR A 127 1.18 -11.49 -6.37
N ASP A 128 1.39 -12.79 -6.48
CA ASP A 128 1.09 -13.54 -7.70
C ASP A 128 -0.26 -14.26 -7.53
N GLY A 129 -1.26 -13.83 -8.29
CA GLY A 129 -2.60 -14.38 -8.26
C GLY A 129 -3.67 -13.50 -7.61
N ARG A 130 -4.81 -14.12 -7.25
CA ARG A 130 -5.96 -13.46 -6.62
C ARG A 130 -6.27 -14.14 -5.28
N PRO A 131 -5.94 -13.51 -4.14
CA PRO A 131 -6.24 -14.09 -2.84
C PRO A 131 -7.73 -14.14 -2.60
N GLU A 132 -8.16 -15.15 -1.88
CA GLU A 132 -9.43 -15.09 -1.16
C GLU A 132 -9.22 -14.20 0.07
N ILE A 133 -9.82 -13.00 0.06
CA ILE A 133 -9.72 -12.05 1.17
C ILE A 133 -10.90 -12.28 2.12
N ARG A 134 -10.58 -12.50 3.39
CA ARG A 134 -11.54 -12.68 4.48
C ARG A 134 -11.27 -11.62 5.54
N LEU A 135 -12.07 -10.56 5.49
CA LEU A 135 -11.93 -9.45 6.42
C LEU A 135 -12.36 -9.84 7.84
N ASN A 136 -11.61 -9.37 8.84
CA ASN A 136 -12.04 -9.39 10.23
C ASN A 136 -13.02 -8.22 10.51
N PRO A 137 -13.66 -8.16 11.71
CA PRO A 137 -14.61 -7.08 12.05
C PRO A 137 -14.00 -5.66 12.12
N GLU A 138 -12.68 -5.51 12.12
CA GLU A 138 -12.02 -4.21 12.13
C GLU A 138 -12.04 -3.53 10.77
N LEU A 139 -12.35 -4.31 9.72
CA LEU A 139 -12.39 -3.84 8.34
C LEU A 139 -13.80 -4.06 7.75
N THR A 140 -14.28 -3.07 6.98
CA THR A 140 -15.61 -3.13 6.35
C THR A 140 -15.57 -3.42 4.86
N ALA A 141 -14.46 -3.14 4.19
CA ALA A 141 -14.28 -3.36 2.77
C ALA A 141 -12.80 -3.48 2.40
N TYR A 142 -12.55 -3.97 1.21
CA TYR A 142 -11.24 -3.90 0.57
C TYR A 142 -11.38 -3.53 -0.90
N ARG A 143 -10.30 -3.00 -1.47
CA ARG A 143 -10.24 -2.65 -2.89
C ARG A 143 -8.84 -2.86 -3.43
N TRP A 144 -8.76 -3.51 -4.59
CA TRP A 144 -7.57 -3.45 -5.42
C TRP A 144 -7.66 -2.19 -6.29
N VAL A 145 -6.66 -1.33 -6.19
CA VAL A 145 -6.64 -0.02 -6.85
C VAL A 145 -5.51 0.00 -7.86
N HIS A 146 -5.86 0.25 -9.13
CA HIS A 146 -4.88 0.39 -10.21
C HIS A 146 -4.00 1.62 -10.01
N PHE A 147 -2.72 1.51 -10.32
CA PHE A 147 -1.82 2.65 -10.22
C PHE A 147 -2.21 3.77 -11.19
N LYS A 148 -2.75 3.42 -12.36
CA LYS A 148 -3.35 4.39 -13.28
C LYS A 148 -4.47 5.18 -12.60
N GLU A 149 -5.38 4.50 -11.91
CA GLU A 149 -6.48 5.15 -11.18
C GLU A 149 -5.94 6.09 -10.09
N LEU A 150 -4.93 5.68 -9.32
CA LEU A 150 -4.28 6.54 -8.33
C LEU A 150 -3.73 7.81 -8.95
N ARG A 151 -3.04 7.70 -10.09
CA ARG A 151 -2.50 8.88 -10.80
C ARG A 151 -3.58 9.86 -11.24
N GLU A 152 -4.66 9.34 -11.79
CA GLU A 152 -5.77 10.12 -12.33
C GLU A 152 -6.68 10.71 -11.23
N SER A 153 -6.68 10.11 -10.02
CA SER A 153 -7.53 10.49 -8.89
C SER A 153 -6.89 11.50 -7.93
N ARG A 154 -5.64 11.92 -8.17
CA ARG A 154 -4.93 12.88 -7.32
C ARG A 154 -5.60 14.25 -7.36
N THR A 155 -5.93 14.77 -6.18
CA THR A 155 -6.57 16.08 -6.01
C THR A 155 -6.31 16.64 -4.62
N THR A 156 -6.92 17.77 -4.28
CA THR A 156 -6.95 18.33 -2.93
C THR A 156 -8.36 18.25 -2.37
N ALA A 157 -8.49 17.89 -1.10
CA ALA A 157 -9.78 17.85 -0.41
C ALA A 157 -9.63 18.17 1.09
N VAL A 158 -10.76 18.50 1.71
CA VAL A 158 -10.87 18.62 3.17
C VAL A 158 -11.36 17.30 3.73
N VAL A 159 -10.56 16.64 4.59
CA VAL A 159 -10.89 15.36 5.22
C VAL A 159 -10.72 15.51 6.74
N LYS A 160 -11.77 15.28 7.51
CA LYS A 160 -11.75 15.40 8.98
C LYS A 160 -11.16 16.74 9.48
N GLY A 161 -11.44 17.83 8.74
CA GLY A 161 -10.97 19.19 9.06
C GLY A 161 -9.52 19.51 8.66
N TRP A 162 -8.83 18.56 8.02
CA TRP A 162 -7.52 18.79 7.41
C TRP A 162 -7.66 18.98 5.90
N GLU A 163 -7.02 20.00 5.35
CA GLU A 163 -6.98 20.27 3.91
C GLU A 163 -5.62 19.85 3.34
N GLY A 164 -5.62 19.09 2.26
CA GLY A 164 -4.39 18.67 1.62
C GLY A 164 -4.58 17.65 0.49
N PRO A 165 -3.47 17.11 -0.03
CA PRO A 165 -3.51 16.21 -1.16
C PRO A 165 -4.09 14.84 -0.78
N VAL A 166 -4.93 14.31 -1.69
CA VAL A 166 -5.63 13.03 -1.54
C VAL A 166 -5.67 12.28 -2.88
N PHE A 167 -5.94 10.96 -2.81
CA PHE A 167 -6.49 10.21 -3.94
C PHE A 167 -7.99 10.02 -3.73
N LYS A 168 -8.81 10.49 -4.68
CA LYS A 168 -10.27 10.37 -4.61
C LYS A 168 -10.73 9.17 -5.44
N LEU A 169 -11.09 8.08 -4.78
CA LEU A 169 -11.44 6.79 -5.38
C LEU A 169 -12.95 6.55 -5.33
N GLY A 170 -13.71 7.29 -6.13
CA GLY A 170 -15.17 7.31 -6.04
C GLY A 170 -15.63 8.02 -4.76
N GLU A 171 -16.32 7.31 -3.86
CA GLU A 171 -16.74 7.84 -2.56
C GLU A 171 -15.64 7.74 -1.49
N ASP A 172 -14.63 6.90 -1.71
CA ASP A 172 -13.52 6.74 -0.80
C ASP A 172 -12.44 7.80 -1.03
N VAL A 173 -11.78 8.20 0.05
CA VAL A 173 -10.68 9.17 0.01
C VAL A 173 -9.47 8.58 0.71
N VAL A 174 -8.35 8.51 0.00
CA VAL A 174 -7.06 8.12 0.56
C VAL A 174 -6.25 9.37 0.89
N TRP A 175 -5.91 9.55 2.14
CA TRP A 175 -5.22 10.73 2.66
C TRP A 175 -4.17 10.40 3.71
N GLY A 176 -3.51 11.39 4.27
CA GLY A 176 -2.63 11.23 5.43
C GLY A 176 -1.44 10.31 5.17
N LEU A 177 -1.25 9.31 6.03
CA LEU A 177 -0.15 8.34 5.94
C LEU A 177 -0.24 7.51 4.66
N THR A 178 -1.40 6.95 4.38
CA THR A 178 -1.63 6.09 3.21
C THR A 178 -1.37 6.84 1.91
N TYR A 179 -1.85 8.09 1.81
CA TYR A 179 -1.54 8.96 0.67
C TYR A 179 -0.02 9.10 0.46
N ARG A 180 0.72 9.47 1.51
CA ARG A 180 2.18 9.70 1.39
C ARG A 180 2.96 8.45 1.02
N MET A 181 2.55 7.28 1.52
CA MET A 181 3.15 6.00 1.14
C MET A 181 2.90 5.68 -0.35
N LEU A 182 1.66 5.86 -0.82
CA LEU A 182 1.31 5.68 -2.24
C LEU A 182 2.04 6.68 -3.13
N ASP A 183 2.09 7.94 -2.73
CA ASP A 183 2.80 9.00 -3.47
C ASP A 183 4.29 8.66 -3.64
N THR A 184 4.94 8.23 -2.54
CA THR A 184 6.33 7.76 -2.57
C THR A 184 6.50 6.55 -3.48
N LEU A 185 5.59 5.58 -3.43
CA LEU A 185 5.64 4.39 -4.28
C LEU A 185 5.54 4.75 -5.76
N LEU A 186 4.59 5.61 -6.13
CA LEU A 186 4.43 6.08 -7.52
C LEU A 186 5.66 6.86 -8.01
N ASP A 187 6.25 7.71 -7.17
CA ASP A 187 7.50 8.43 -7.49
C ASP A 187 8.68 7.46 -7.74
N LEU A 188 8.81 6.41 -6.92
CA LEU A 188 9.85 5.39 -7.08
C LEU A 188 9.71 4.59 -8.37
N LEU A 189 8.50 4.34 -8.82
CA LEU A 189 8.24 3.68 -10.09
C LEU A 189 8.60 4.56 -11.30
N GLY A 190 8.94 5.83 -11.08
CA GLY A 190 9.29 6.79 -12.14
C GLY A 190 8.07 7.36 -12.84
N GLU A 191 6.94 7.30 -12.18
CA GLU A 191 5.65 7.73 -12.66
C GLU A 191 5.31 9.14 -12.11
N THR A 192 6.30 10.05 -12.20
CA THR A 192 6.16 11.44 -11.73
C THR A 192 5.04 12.14 -12.48
N THR A 193 3.91 12.31 -11.82
CA THR A 193 2.94 13.35 -12.18
C THR A 193 3.50 14.69 -11.70
N PRO A 194 3.36 15.80 -12.45
CA PRO A 194 3.78 17.11 -11.97
C PRO A 194 3.19 17.39 -10.59
N LYS A 195 4.03 17.78 -9.63
CA LYS A 195 3.56 18.24 -8.33
C LYS A 195 2.71 19.49 -8.56
N LEU A 196 1.47 19.47 -8.11
CA LEU A 196 0.57 20.61 -8.10
C LEU A 196 1.12 21.74 -7.22
#